data_b4c215dde345f7c9d7b312733c286f01
#
_entry.id   b4c215dde345f7c9d7b312733c286f01
#
_cell.length_a   1.000
_cell.length_b   1.000
_cell.length_c   1.000
_cell.angle_alpha   90.00
_cell.angle_beta   90.00
_cell.angle_gamma   90.00
#
_symmetry.space_group_name_H-M   'P 1'
#
loop_
_entity.id
_entity.type
_entity.pdbx_description
1 polymer ?
#
loop_
_entity_poly.entity_id
_entity_poly.type
_entity_poly.pdbx_seq_one_letter_code
_entity_poly.pdbx_strand_id
1 'polypeptide(L)'
;MLRQSLTDAVISALAQARVVALLGPRQSGKTTLARSVARGGAFACDERLNYFDLEDPAHVDRLATPRLALDSLRGLIVIDEIQRRPDLFPTLRVLADREDVDARFLILGSASRDLIRQASETLAGRIHFVDVLPLALTETGLASFDTLWTRGGFPRAFLAPTDDASSQWREQYIRTFLERDIPGLGIRIPPHALRRFWMMLAHYHGQAFNASEIAKSLGVADTTATRYLDVLTGTFMVRRLPAWFENLGKRQIKTPKIYFRDSGIYHRLMDIADQAALANHPKLGASWEGFALEQLIRASGASDEQVFFWGVHNQAELDLLVFRGGQRLGYEVKYTDRPRLSKSQHLALEHLRLDRLTLVIPGEADYPLGDRIHVRGLHTLIGNPLPQ
;
A
#
# COMPACT_ATOMS: atom_id res chain seq x y z
N MET A 1 5.04 17.95 -6.31
CA MET A 1 5.92 16.79 -6.53
C MET A 1 5.29 15.93 -7.61
N LEU A 2 5.95 15.78 -8.73
CA LEU A 2 5.48 14.93 -9.83
C LEU A 2 5.92 13.48 -9.53
N ARG A 3 4.98 12.55 -9.53
CA ARG A 3 5.21 11.11 -9.34
C ARG A 3 5.51 10.47 -10.71
N GLN A 4 6.67 10.82 -11.30
CA GLN A 4 6.98 10.51 -12.69
C GLN A 4 6.87 9.02 -13.02
N SER A 5 7.47 8.16 -12.23
CA SER A 5 7.42 6.70 -12.46
C SER A 5 6.00 6.13 -12.45
N LEU A 6 5.12 6.66 -11.58
CA LEU A 6 3.70 6.29 -11.58
C LEU A 6 2.96 6.88 -12.78
N THR A 7 3.27 8.11 -13.18
CA THR A 7 2.72 8.72 -14.40
C THR A 7 3.03 7.86 -15.62
N ASP A 8 4.30 7.46 -15.77
CA ASP A 8 4.74 6.61 -16.87
C ASP A 8 4.08 5.22 -16.84
N ALA A 9 3.94 4.63 -15.66
CA ALA A 9 3.24 3.35 -15.48
C ALA A 9 1.76 3.46 -15.88
N VAL A 10 1.06 4.55 -15.51
CA VAL A 10 -0.33 4.78 -15.89
C VAL A 10 -0.47 4.98 -17.40
N ILE A 11 0.42 5.75 -18.02
CA ILE A 11 0.43 5.97 -19.48
C ILE A 11 0.66 4.63 -20.19
N SER A 12 1.64 3.83 -19.75
CA SER A 12 1.89 2.50 -20.30
C SER A 12 0.69 1.57 -20.14
N ALA A 13 0.04 1.57 -18.99
CA ALA A 13 -1.18 0.78 -18.75
C ALA A 13 -2.33 1.22 -19.67
N LEU A 14 -2.54 2.53 -19.86
CA LEU A 14 -3.56 3.09 -20.76
C LEU A 14 -3.26 2.77 -22.23
N ALA A 15 -2.00 2.58 -22.63
CA ALA A 15 -1.65 2.13 -23.96
C ALA A 15 -2.05 0.66 -24.22
N GLN A 16 -2.07 -0.17 -23.17
CA GLN A 16 -2.33 -1.62 -23.25
C GLN A 16 -3.79 -1.97 -22.93
N ALA A 17 -4.47 -1.21 -22.08
CA ALA A 17 -5.83 -1.48 -21.63
C ALA A 17 -6.75 -0.26 -21.84
N ARG A 18 -8.00 -0.53 -22.22
CA ARG A 18 -9.02 0.54 -22.38
C ARG A 18 -9.50 1.11 -21.04
N VAL A 19 -9.38 0.35 -19.96
CA VAL A 19 -9.75 0.78 -18.61
C VAL A 19 -8.56 0.62 -17.69
N VAL A 20 -8.16 1.69 -17.01
CA VAL A 20 -7.13 1.66 -15.97
C VAL A 20 -7.74 2.18 -14.67
N ALA A 21 -7.56 1.43 -13.58
CA ALA A 21 -8.03 1.81 -12.25
C ALA A 21 -6.87 2.23 -11.36
N LEU A 22 -6.90 3.48 -10.89
CA LEU A 22 -6.00 3.98 -9.84
C LEU A 22 -6.63 3.70 -8.49
N LEU A 23 -6.06 2.76 -7.75
CA LEU A 23 -6.54 2.38 -6.42
C LEU A 23 -5.55 2.82 -5.34
N GLY A 24 -6.07 3.19 -4.17
CA GLY A 24 -5.21 3.60 -3.06
C GLY A 24 -5.98 4.39 -2.01
N PRO A 25 -5.40 4.64 -0.83
CA PRO A 25 -6.10 5.34 0.24
C PRO A 25 -6.53 6.75 -0.18
N ARG A 26 -7.53 7.29 0.49
CA ARG A 26 -7.87 8.71 0.30
C ARG A 26 -6.65 9.59 0.56
N GLN A 27 -6.57 10.71 -0.16
CA GLN A 27 -5.48 11.69 -0.03
C GLN A 27 -4.07 11.16 -0.36
N SER A 28 -3.94 10.00 -1.03
CA SER A 28 -2.65 9.50 -1.55
C SER A 28 -2.17 10.22 -2.83
N GLY A 29 -2.99 11.11 -3.40
CA GLY A 29 -2.65 11.89 -4.58
C GLY A 29 -3.17 11.33 -5.91
N LYS A 30 -4.14 10.40 -5.91
CA LYS A 30 -4.76 9.82 -7.13
C LYS A 30 -5.28 10.88 -8.09
N THR A 31 -6.12 11.80 -7.60
CA THR A 31 -6.70 12.89 -8.39
C THR A 31 -5.63 13.80 -9.01
N THR A 32 -4.55 14.10 -8.24
CA THR A 32 -3.41 14.87 -8.75
C THR A 32 -2.67 14.12 -9.85
N LEU A 33 -2.46 12.82 -9.69
CA LEU A 33 -1.83 11.95 -10.68
C LEU A 33 -2.69 11.88 -11.95
N ALA A 34 -4.00 11.63 -11.82
CA ALA A 34 -4.92 11.58 -12.96
C ALA A 34 -4.95 12.89 -13.76
N ARG A 35 -4.97 14.04 -13.08
CA ARG A 35 -4.86 15.35 -13.73
C ARG A 35 -3.52 15.56 -14.42
N SER A 36 -2.42 15.07 -13.83
CA SER A 36 -1.09 15.11 -14.46
C SER A 36 -1.07 14.30 -15.76
N VAL A 37 -1.65 13.10 -15.75
CA VAL A 37 -1.76 12.22 -16.93
C VAL A 37 -2.65 12.89 -18.00
N ALA A 38 -3.79 13.46 -17.61
CA ALA A 38 -4.72 14.14 -18.52
C ALA A 38 -4.08 15.35 -19.22
N ARG A 39 -3.25 16.12 -18.52
CA ARG A 39 -2.55 17.30 -19.05
C ARG A 39 -1.26 16.96 -19.77
N GLY A 40 -0.71 15.78 -19.57
CA GLY A 40 0.58 15.37 -20.13
C GLY A 40 0.59 15.16 -21.65
N GLY A 41 -0.56 15.22 -22.33
CA GLY A 41 -0.68 15.18 -23.78
C GLY A 41 -0.50 13.80 -24.43
N ALA A 42 -0.25 12.73 -23.63
CA ALA A 42 -0.16 11.37 -24.17
C ALA A 42 -1.49 10.86 -24.75
N PHE A 43 -2.61 11.36 -24.22
CA PHE A 43 -3.96 11.11 -24.70
C PHE A 43 -4.73 12.43 -24.76
N ALA A 44 -5.54 12.64 -25.80
CA ALA A 44 -6.40 13.81 -25.88
C ALA A 44 -7.39 13.80 -24.70
N CYS A 45 -7.49 14.89 -23.96
CA CYS A 45 -8.40 15.02 -22.84
C CYS A 45 -8.93 16.46 -22.76
N ASP A 46 -10.24 16.63 -22.91
CA ASP A 46 -10.91 17.88 -22.54
C ASP A 46 -11.38 17.76 -21.09
N GLU A 47 -10.66 18.38 -20.15
CA GLU A 47 -10.99 18.27 -18.72
C GLU A 47 -12.43 18.73 -18.40
N ARG A 48 -13.05 19.60 -19.20
CA ARG A 48 -14.42 20.07 -18.96
C ARG A 48 -15.45 19.01 -19.34
N LEU A 49 -15.19 18.24 -20.38
CA LEU A 49 -16.10 17.22 -20.89
C LEU A 49 -15.82 15.85 -20.33
N ASN A 50 -14.53 15.49 -20.22
CA ASN A 50 -14.06 14.13 -19.95
C ASN A 50 -13.73 13.86 -18.48
N TYR A 51 -13.84 14.86 -17.58
CA TYR A 51 -13.58 14.65 -16.15
C TYR A 51 -14.89 14.61 -15.37
N PHE A 52 -15.08 13.52 -14.61
CA PHE A 52 -16.24 13.29 -13.75
C PHE A 52 -15.78 13.02 -12.32
N ASP A 53 -16.09 13.93 -11.41
CA ASP A 53 -15.92 13.74 -9.97
C ASP A 53 -17.26 13.30 -9.38
N LEU A 54 -17.34 12.07 -8.88
CA LEU A 54 -18.60 11.53 -8.33
C LEU A 54 -18.90 12.04 -6.90
N GLU A 55 -18.09 12.96 -6.38
CA GLU A 55 -18.44 13.77 -5.20
C GLU A 55 -19.18 15.06 -5.59
N ASP A 56 -19.11 15.50 -6.86
CA ASP A 56 -19.81 16.68 -7.36
C ASP A 56 -21.19 16.29 -7.91
N PRO A 57 -22.30 16.82 -7.33
CA PRO A 57 -23.65 16.56 -7.80
C PRO A 57 -23.85 16.87 -9.29
N ALA A 58 -23.24 17.95 -9.83
CA ALA A 58 -23.36 18.30 -11.22
C ALA A 58 -22.76 17.23 -12.15
N HIS A 59 -21.66 16.61 -11.76
CA HIS A 59 -21.07 15.49 -12.49
C HIS A 59 -21.89 14.21 -12.36
N VAL A 60 -22.49 13.96 -11.20
CA VAL A 60 -23.42 12.83 -11.00
C VAL A 60 -24.65 12.99 -11.90
N ASP A 61 -25.23 14.20 -11.98
CA ASP A 61 -26.38 14.49 -12.84
C ASP A 61 -26.03 14.31 -14.33
N ARG A 62 -24.83 14.72 -14.77
CA ARG A 62 -24.35 14.46 -16.13
C ARG A 62 -24.29 12.95 -16.45
N LEU A 63 -24.07 12.10 -15.45
CA LEU A 63 -24.05 10.64 -15.56
C LEU A 63 -25.39 9.99 -15.19
N ALA A 64 -26.50 10.73 -15.19
CA ALA A 64 -27.85 10.16 -14.92
C ALA A 64 -28.20 9.04 -15.92
N THR A 65 -27.79 9.20 -17.18
CA THR A 65 -27.85 8.14 -18.20
C THR A 65 -26.42 7.84 -18.67
N PRO A 66 -25.69 6.96 -18.00
CA PRO A 66 -24.24 6.80 -18.16
C PRO A 66 -23.84 6.49 -19.63
N ARG A 67 -24.59 5.61 -20.28
CA ARG A 67 -24.32 5.23 -21.66
C ARG A 67 -24.39 6.43 -22.60
N LEU A 68 -25.44 7.22 -22.50
CA LEU A 68 -25.64 8.39 -23.36
C LEU A 68 -24.54 9.44 -23.10
N ALA A 69 -24.20 9.66 -21.84
CA ALA A 69 -23.22 10.66 -21.45
C ALA A 69 -21.80 10.31 -21.91
N LEU A 70 -21.41 9.02 -21.88
CA LEU A 70 -20.06 8.57 -22.16
C LEU A 70 -19.86 8.13 -23.63
N ASP A 71 -20.93 7.82 -24.37
CA ASP A 71 -20.87 7.22 -25.71
C ASP A 71 -20.20 8.12 -26.75
N SER A 72 -20.42 9.42 -26.64
CA SER A 72 -19.88 10.43 -27.58
C SER A 72 -18.45 10.88 -27.24
N LEU A 73 -17.95 10.58 -26.03
CA LEU A 73 -16.64 11.04 -25.58
C LEU A 73 -15.51 10.29 -26.27
N ARG A 74 -14.40 10.97 -26.47
CA ARG A 74 -13.17 10.46 -27.10
C ARG A 74 -11.95 10.81 -26.25
N GLY A 75 -10.85 10.11 -26.48
CA GLY A 75 -9.61 10.28 -25.76
C GLY A 75 -9.67 9.75 -24.34
N LEU A 76 -9.03 10.41 -23.39
CA LEU A 76 -9.00 10.02 -22.00
C LEU A 76 -10.21 10.55 -21.23
N ILE A 77 -10.98 9.65 -20.65
CA ILE A 77 -12.12 9.94 -19.77
C ILE A 77 -11.74 9.56 -18.34
N VAL A 78 -11.80 10.52 -17.43
CA VAL A 78 -11.47 10.34 -16.00
C VAL A 78 -12.75 10.28 -15.17
N ILE A 79 -12.89 9.24 -14.34
CA ILE A 79 -14.02 9.09 -13.42
C ILE A 79 -13.44 8.90 -12.01
N ASP A 80 -13.57 9.94 -11.17
CA ASP A 80 -13.05 9.95 -9.81
C ASP A 80 -14.11 9.44 -8.82
N GLU A 81 -13.67 8.75 -7.76
CA GLU A 81 -14.48 8.13 -6.70
C GLU A 81 -15.50 7.10 -7.24
N ILE A 82 -15.07 6.24 -8.17
CA ILE A 82 -15.91 5.25 -8.90
C ILE A 82 -16.74 4.35 -7.97
N GLN A 83 -16.27 4.07 -6.75
CA GLN A 83 -17.01 3.24 -5.78
C GLN A 83 -18.37 3.84 -5.36
N ARG A 84 -18.62 5.12 -5.64
CA ARG A 84 -19.92 5.76 -5.39
C ARG A 84 -20.98 5.39 -6.42
N ARG A 85 -20.57 4.92 -7.59
CA ARG A 85 -21.43 4.52 -8.70
C ARG A 85 -21.00 3.18 -9.32
N PRO A 86 -21.15 2.08 -8.55
CA PRO A 86 -20.81 0.75 -9.04
C PRO A 86 -21.63 0.32 -10.26
N ASP A 87 -22.79 0.92 -10.48
CA ASP A 87 -23.62 0.75 -11.67
C ASP A 87 -22.94 1.21 -12.98
N LEU A 88 -21.84 1.97 -12.92
CA LEU A 88 -21.06 2.36 -14.09
C LEU A 88 -20.23 1.21 -14.68
N PHE A 89 -19.82 0.20 -13.90
CA PHE A 89 -18.95 -0.87 -14.39
C PHE A 89 -19.50 -1.65 -15.59
N PRO A 90 -20.79 -2.05 -15.62
CA PRO A 90 -21.37 -2.67 -16.81
C PRO A 90 -21.35 -1.76 -18.05
N THR A 91 -21.57 -0.47 -17.87
CA THR A 91 -21.49 0.52 -18.98
C THR A 91 -20.06 0.65 -19.48
N LEU A 92 -19.08 0.78 -18.57
CA LEU A 92 -17.66 0.84 -18.92
C LEU A 92 -17.19 -0.40 -19.69
N ARG A 93 -17.69 -1.58 -19.35
CA ARG A 93 -17.42 -2.82 -20.09
C ARG A 93 -17.84 -2.69 -21.55
N VAL A 94 -19.09 -2.26 -21.78
CA VAL A 94 -19.61 -2.13 -23.16
C VAL A 94 -18.84 -1.09 -23.95
N LEU A 95 -18.46 0.03 -23.30
CA LEU A 95 -17.71 1.09 -23.96
C LEU A 95 -16.25 0.71 -24.21
N ALA A 96 -15.65 -0.11 -23.34
CA ALA A 96 -14.28 -0.63 -23.51
C ALA A 96 -14.17 -1.65 -24.65
N ASP A 97 -15.24 -2.36 -24.98
CA ASP A 97 -15.27 -3.34 -26.08
C ASP A 97 -15.46 -2.70 -27.48
N ARG A 98 -15.64 -1.39 -27.57
CA ARG A 98 -15.82 -0.68 -28.84
C ARG A 98 -14.49 -0.54 -29.58
N GLU A 99 -14.40 -1.08 -30.78
CA GLU A 99 -13.18 -1.00 -31.62
C GLU A 99 -13.11 0.30 -32.43
N ASP A 100 -14.27 0.86 -32.78
CA ASP A 100 -14.45 2.05 -33.66
C ASP A 100 -14.19 3.38 -32.97
N VAL A 101 -13.96 3.38 -31.64
CA VAL A 101 -13.83 4.60 -30.84
C VAL A 101 -12.53 4.62 -30.05
N ASP A 102 -11.73 5.66 -30.25
CA ASP A 102 -10.57 5.91 -29.39
C ASP A 102 -11.01 6.59 -28.07
N ALA A 103 -11.49 5.77 -27.13
CA ALA A 103 -11.84 6.17 -25.79
C ALA A 103 -11.12 5.28 -24.77
N ARG A 104 -10.54 5.90 -23.75
CA ARG A 104 -9.83 5.24 -22.65
C ARG A 104 -10.36 5.77 -21.33
N PHE A 105 -10.53 4.89 -20.36
CA PHE A 105 -11.14 5.22 -19.08
C PHE A 105 -10.09 5.11 -17.98
N LEU A 106 -9.86 6.21 -17.27
CA LEU A 106 -9.05 6.25 -16.05
C LEU A 106 -9.99 6.42 -14.87
N ILE A 107 -10.22 5.34 -14.13
CA ILE A 107 -11.11 5.34 -12.98
C ILE A 107 -10.32 5.39 -11.69
N LEU A 108 -10.78 6.18 -10.71
CA LEU A 108 -10.10 6.33 -9.43
C LEU A 108 -11.00 5.81 -8.30
N GLY A 109 -10.39 5.05 -7.39
CA GLY A 109 -11.10 4.48 -6.24
C GLY A 109 -10.28 4.53 -4.94
N SER A 110 -10.95 4.78 -3.82
CA SER A 110 -10.31 4.81 -2.50
C SER A 110 -10.40 3.50 -1.71
N ALA A 111 -10.76 2.40 -2.39
CA ALA A 111 -10.78 1.04 -1.85
C ALA A 111 -9.97 0.08 -2.72
N SER A 112 -9.57 -1.07 -2.14
CA SER A 112 -8.85 -2.11 -2.86
C SER A 112 -9.74 -2.84 -3.87
N ARG A 113 -9.08 -3.64 -4.73
CA ARG A 113 -9.76 -4.52 -5.68
C ARG A 113 -10.80 -5.40 -5.02
N ASP A 114 -10.50 -5.96 -3.83
CA ASP A 114 -11.41 -6.87 -3.13
C ASP A 114 -12.68 -6.16 -2.66
N LEU A 115 -12.60 -4.90 -2.19
CA LEU A 115 -13.76 -4.11 -1.80
C LEU A 115 -14.64 -3.68 -2.97
N ILE A 116 -14.06 -3.53 -4.18
CA ILE A 116 -14.81 -3.18 -5.40
C ILE A 116 -15.02 -4.39 -6.33
N ARG A 117 -14.59 -5.59 -5.92
CA ARG A 117 -14.52 -6.81 -6.75
C ARG A 117 -15.84 -7.15 -7.43
N GLN A 118 -16.95 -7.15 -6.69
CA GLN A 118 -18.26 -7.49 -7.26
C GLN A 118 -18.65 -6.56 -8.42
N ALA A 119 -18.28 -5.28 -8.32
CA ALA A 119 -18.54 -4.31 -9.36
C ALA A 119 -17.55 -4.44 -10.53
N SER A 120 -16.29 -4.78 -10.27
CA SER A 120 -15.22 -4.87 -11.27
C SER A 120 -15.16 -6.23 -11.99
N GLU A 121 -15.84 -7.28 -11.50
CA GLU A 121 -15.89 -8.60 -12.18
C GLU A 121 -16.36 -8.50 -13.64
N THR A 122 -17.25 -7.55 -13.94
CA THR A 122 -17.71 -7.30 -15.31
C THR A 122 -16.62 -6.80 -16.25
N LEU A 123 -15.52 -6.24 -15.72
CA LEU A 123 -14.37 -5.72 -16.48
C LEU A 123 -13.18 -6.71 -16.50
N ALA A 124 -13.38 -7.96 -16.09
CA ALA A 124 -12.33 -8.97 -16.12
C ALA A 124 -11.67 -9.09 -17.51
N GLY A 125 -10.33 -9.04 -17.54
CA GLY A 125 -9.52 -9.04 -18.76
C GLY A 125 -9.47 -7.70 -19.53
N ARG A 126 -10.18 -6.65 -19.08
CA ARG A 126 -10.25 -5.32 -19.72
C ARG A 126 -9.69 -4.20 -18.86
N ILE A 127 -9.49 -4.45 -17.59
CA ILE A 127 -9.05 -3.47 -16.60
C ILE A 127 -7.62 -3.76 -16.13
N HIS A 128 -6.81 -2.71 -16.10
CA HIS A 128 -5.48 -2.73 -15.49
C HIS A 128 -5.52 -1.94 -14.19
N PHE A 129 -4.96 -2.51 -13.11
CA PHE A 129 -4.94 -1.85 -11.80
C PHE A 129 -3.57 -1.27 -11.50
N VAL A 130 -3.54 -0.03 -11.05
CA VAL A 130 -2.34 0.68 -10.58
C VAL A 130 -2.58 1.17 -9.16
N ASP A 131 -1.77 0.70 -8.21
CA ASP A 131 -1.88 1.12 -6.82
C ASP A 131 -1.16 2.46 -6.60
N VAL A 132 -1.89 3.44 -6.07
CA VAL A 132 -1.39 4.78 -5.74
C VAL A 132 -1.31 4.93 -4.23
N LEU A 133 -0.26 4.34 -3.65
CA LEU A 133 0.01 4.36 -2.22
C LEU A 133 0.61 5.72 -1.78
N PRO A 134 0.71 6.01 -0.46
CA PRO A 134 1.47 7.15 0.04
C PRO A 134 2.89 7.20 -0.52
N LEU A 135 3.57 8.33 -0.49
CA LEU A 135 4.92 8.52 -1.06
C LEU A 135 5.93 7.51 -0.48
N ALA A 136 6.93 7.14 -1.30
CA ALA A 136 8.04 6.29 -0.90
C ALA A 136 9.38 6.99 -1.12
N LEU A 137 10.46 6.44 -0.57
CA LEU A 137 11.83 6.95 -0.76
C LEU A 137 12.24 7.03 -2.24
N THR A 138 11.77 6.10 -3.07
CA THR A 138 11.97 6.13 -4.53
C THR A 138 11.35 7.37 -5.20
N GLU A 139 10.42 8.05 -4.53
CA GLU A 139 9.72 9.24 -5.04
C GLU A 139 10.18 10.52 -4.36
N THR A 140 10.51 10.45 -3.05
CA THR A 140 10.90 11.61 -2.25
C THR A 140 12.41 11.86 -2.23
N GLY A 141 13.17 10.82 -2.59
CA GLY A 141 14.63 10.83 -2.50
C GLY A 141 15.16 10.56 -1.08
N LEU A 142 16.41 10.09 -1.02
CA LEU A 142 17.07 9.66 0.22
C LEU A 142 17.26 10.79 1.24
N ALA A 143 17.42 12.03 0.79
CA ALA A 143 17.52 13.20 1.67
C ALA A 143 16.26 13.43 2.54
N SER A 144 15.14 12.82 2.15
CA SER A 144 13.87 12.90 2.88
C SER A 144 13.63 11.75 3.85
N PHE A 145 14.62 10.90 4.07
CA PHE A 145 14.52 9.65 4.81
C PHE A 145 13.86 9.84 6.19
N ASP A 146 14.46 10.67 7.04
CA ASP A 146 13.96 10.90 8.39
C ASP A 146 12.55 11.49 8.41
N THR A 147 12.30 12.43 7.50
CA THR A 147 10.98 13.05 7.35
C THR A 147 9.94 12.02 6.92
N LEU A 148 10.26 11.18 5.95
CA LEU A 148 9.34 10.16 5.46
C LEU A 148 9.08 9.08 6.52
N TRP A 149 10.10 8.64 7.24
CA TRP A 149 9.94 7.67 8.30
C TRP A 149 9.09 8.24 9.45
N THR A 150 9.36 9.49 9.88
CA THR A 150 8.65 10.10 11.01
C THR A 150 7.22 10.51 10.67
N ARG A 151 7.03 11.22 9.54
CA ARG A 151 5.74 11.81 9.15
C ARG A 151 4.86 10.91 8.31
N GLY A 152 5.44 9.85 7.71
CA GLY A 152 4.78 9.02 6.72
C GLY A 152 4.76 9.63 5.32
N GLY A 153 4.21 8.88 4.37
CA GLY A 153 4.19 9.22 2.96
C GLY A 153 2.89 9.86 2.46
N PHE A 154 1.90 10.10 3.32
CA PHE A 154 0.74 10.89 2.88
C PHE A 154 1.19 12.30 2.51
N PRO A 155 0.92 12.78 1.26
CA PRO A 155 1.53 14.02 0.75
C PRO A 155 1.36 15.23 1.69
N ARG A 156 0.18 15.39 2.30
CA ARG A 156 -0.07 16.51 3.20
C ARG A 156 0.63 16.39 4.56
N ALA A 157 0.83 15.17 5.04
CA ALA A 157 1.63 14.94 6.26
C ALA A 157 3.12 15.13 5.97
N PHE A 158 3.61 14.54 4.88
CA PHE A 158 5.01 14.61 4.48
C PHE A 158 5.46 16.05 4.19
N LEU A 159 4.67 16.82 3.43
CA LEU A 159 4.97 18.20 3.03
C LEU A 159 4.57 19.25 4.08
N ALA A 160 4.11 18.84 5.25
CA ALA A 160 3.73 19.77 6.31
C ALA A 160 4.93 20.66 6.73
N PRO A 161 4.72 21.95 7.05
CA PRO A 161 5.80 22.85 7.39
C PRO A 161 6.54 22.48 8.69
N THR A 162 5.86 21.84 9.63
CA THR A 162 6.40 21.40 10.93
C THR A 162 5.92 20.00 11.29
N ASP A 163 6.58 19.33 12.24
CA ASP A 163 6.16 18.03 12.76
C ASP A 163 4.81 18.12 13.48
N ASP A 164 4.54 19.21 14.18
CA ASP A 164 3.24 19.47 14.80
C ASP A 164 2.12 19.57 13.78
N ALA A 165 2.32 20.33 12.70
CA ALA A 165 1.34 20.42 11.60
C ALA A 165 1.11 19.05 10.94
N SER A 166 2.16 18.26 10.75
CA SER A 166 2.07 16.88 10.26
C SER A 166 1.29 16.00 11.23
N SER A 167 1.57 16.09 12.53
CA SER A 167 0.89 15.30 13.56
C SER A 167 -0.59 15.66 13.66
N GLN A 168 -0.94 16.95 13.63
CA GLN A 168 -2.33 17.41 13.59
C GLN A 168 -3.07 16.91 12.34
N TRP A 169 -2.43 16.98 11.18
CA TRP A 169 -3.02 16.47 9.94
C TRP A 169 -3.31 14.96 10.04
N ARG A 170 -2.37 14.16 10.55
CA ARG A 170 -2.53 12.70 10.72
C ARG A 170 -3.68 12.36 11.67
N GLU A 171 -3.84 13.12 12.76
CA GLU A 171 -4.98 12.95 13.68
C GLU A 171 -6.32 13.25 12.98
N GLN A 172 -6.40 14.38 12.24
CA GLN A 172 -7.60 14.73 11.48
C GLN A 172 -7.89 13.72 10.37
N TYR A 173 -6.85 13.18 9.72
CA TYR A 173 -7.00 12.12 8.74
C TYR A 173 -7.61 10.86 9.36
N ILE A 174 -7.07 10.37 10.48
CA ILE A 174 -7.60 9.20 11.19
C ILE A 174 -9.06 9.40 11.55
N ARG A 175 -9.40 10.58 12.10
CA ARG A 175 -10.77 10.91 12.46
C ARG A 175 -11.71 10.90 11.24
N THR A 176 -11.34 11.61 10.19
CA THR A 176 -12.14 11.71 8.95
C THR A 176 -12.30 10.35 8.29
N PHE A 177 -11.23 9.55 8.26
CA PHE A 177 -11.26 8.18 7.73
C PHE A 177 -12.30 7.32 8.44
N LEU A 178 -12.34 7.35 9.76
CA LEU A 178 -13.27 6.56 10.56
C LEU A 178 -14.71 7.07 10.51
N GLU A 179 -14.93 8.39 10.52
CA GLU A 179 -16.24 9.02 10.64
C GLU A 179 -16.94 9.23 9.29
N ARG A 180 -16.16 9.38 8.20
CA ARG A 180 -16.68 9.71 6.87
C ARG A 180 -16.34 8.66 5.81
N ASP A 181 -15.05 8.27 5.71
CA ASP A 181 -14.59 7.49 4.58
C ASP A 181 -15.05 6.03 4.67
N ILE A 182 -14.96 5.40 5.84
CA ILE A 182 -15.46 4.04 6.07
C ILE A 182 -16.98 3.94 5.86
N PRO A 183 -17.82 4.82 6.45
CA PRO A 183 -19.24 4.83 6.14
C PRO A 183 -19.55 5.11 4.66
N GLY A 184 -18.77 5.97 4.02
CA GLY A 184 -18.88 6.28 2.58
C GLY A 184 -18.66 5.08 1.65
N LEU A 185 -17.98 4.05 2.12
CA LEU A 185 -17.81 2.75 1.44
C LEU A 185 -18.97 1.77 1.73
N GLY A 186 -20.02 2.21 2.42
CA GLY A 186 -21.15 1.35 2.84
C GLY A 186 -20.83 0.44 4.03
N ILE A 187 -19.71 0.63 4.69
CA ILE A 187 -19.24 -0.19 5.82
C ILE A 187 -19.82 0.37 7.12
N ARG A 188 -20.71 -0.41 7.77
CA ARG A 188 -21.36 -0.02 9.02
C ARG A 188 -20.59 -0.58 10.22
N ILE A 189 -19.59 0.17 10.69
CA ILE A 189 -18.84 -0.09 11.92
C ILE A 189 -18.85 1.19 12.75
N PRO A 190 -19.13 1.14 14.07
CA PRO A 190 -19.04 2.34 14.92
C PRO A 190 -17.60 2.90 14.88
N PRO A 191 -17.39 4.19 14.59
CA PRO A 191 -16.06 4.81 14.46
C PRO A 191 -15.16 4.58 15.68
N HIS A 192 -15.71 4.69 16.90
CA HIS A 192 -14.97 4.46 18.14
C HIS A 192 -14.49 3.01 18.30
N ALA A 193 -15.28 2.02 17.86
CA ALA A 193 -14.89 0.62 17.92
C ALA A 193 -13.76 0.30 16.94
N LEU A 194 -13.85 0.83 15.71
CA LEU A 194 -12.78 0.66 14.72
C LEU A 194 -11.51 1.43 15.13
N ARG A 195 -11.63 2.62 15.74
CA ARG A 195 -10.48 3.37 16.29
C ARG A 195 -9.76 2.56 17.37
N ARG A 196 -10.53 2.01 18.33
CA ARG A 196 -9.98 1.17 19.40
C ARG A 196 -9.28 -0.06 18.85
N PHE A 197 -9.88 -0.75 17.87
CA PHE A 197 -9.25 -1.86 17.17
C PHE A 197 -7.94 -1.43 16.48
N TRP A 198 -7.94 -0.31 15.77
CA TRP A 198 -6.79 0.19 15.03
C TRP A 198 -5.62 0.56 15.97
N MET A 199 -5.92 1.19 17.10
CA MET A 199 -4.91 1.45 18.14
C MET A 199 -4.33 0.16 18.72
N MET A 200 -5.17 -0.83 19.02
CA MET A 200 -4.69 -2.15 19.47
C MET A 200 -3.82 -2.81 18.40
N LEU A 201 -4.24 -2.74 17.13
CA LEU A 201 -3.50 -3.32 16.03
C LEU A 201 -2.11 -2.67 15.86
N ALA A 202 -1.94 -1.39 16.23
CA ALA A 202 -0.64 -0.74 16.24
C ALA A 202 0.36 -1.40 17.20
N HIS A 203 -0.09 -1.97 18.31
CA HIS A 203 0.77 -2.76 19.22
C HIS A 203 1.19 -4.10 18.63
N TYR A 204 0.44 -4.64 17.64
CA TYR A 204 0.75 -5.87 16.90
C TYR A 204 1.56 -5.62 15.62
N HIS A 205 2.02 -4.39 15.38
CA HIS A 205 2.86 -4.08 14.23
C HIS A 205 4.11 -4.97 14.19
N GLY A 206 4.37 -5.64 13.06
CA GLY A 206 5.43 -6.62 12.89
C GLY A 206 5.15 -8.01 13.50
N GLN A 207 3.95 -8.27 14.04
CA GLN A 207 3.60 -9.52 14.71
C GLN A 207 2.50 -10.29 13.99
N ALA A 208 2.43 -11.60 14.27
CA ALA A 208 1.36 -12.45 13.77
C ALA A 208 0.00 -12.03 14.37
N PHE A 209 -1.03 -11.94 13.53
CA PHE A 209 -2.36 -11.50 13.94
C PHE A 209 -3.09 -12.57 14.76
N ASN A 210 -3.32 -12.31 16.02
CA ASN A 210 -4.13 -13.17 16.89
C ASN A 210 -5.55 -12.58 17.05
N ALA A 211 -6.49 -13.04 16.21
CA ALA A 211 -7.86 -12.55 16.22
C ALA A 211 -8.54 -12.75 17.59
N SER A 212 -8.35 -13.91 18.22
CA SER A 212 -8.99 -14.25 19.52
C SER A 212 -8.49 -13.36 20.65
N GLU A 213 -7.20 -13.05 20.70
CA GLU A 213 -6.63 -12.17 21.72
C GLU A 213 -7.16 -10.74 21.60
N ILE A 214 -7.15 -10.21 20.37
CA ILE A 214 -7.66 -8.86 20.10
C ILE A 214 -9.18 -8.80 20.35
N ALA A 215 -9.93 -9.80 19.90
CA ALA A 215 -11.38 -9.87 20.09
C ALA A 215 -11.75 -9.89 21.56
N LYS A 216 -11.05 -10.72 22.37
CA LYS A 216 -11.24 -10.76 23.82
C LYS A 216 -11.01 -9.40 24.48
N SER A 217 -9.94 -8.70 24.10
CA SER A 217 -9.60 -7.37 24.65
C SER A 217 -10.61 -6.28 24.24
N LEU A 218 -11.29 -6.46 23.10
CA LEU A 218 -12.32 -5.54 22.61
C LEU A 218 -13.73 -5.89 23.08
N GLY A 219 -13.94 -7.09 23.62
CA GLY A 219 -15.26 -7.59 23.97
C GLY A 219 -16.14 -7.91 22.74
N VAL A 220 -15.54 -8.41 21.67
CA VAL A 220 -16.22 -8.77 20.40
C VAL A 220 -15.92 -10.22 20.00
N ALA A 221 -16.60 -10.74 18.98
CA ALA A 221 -16.28 -12.05 18.41
C ALA A 221 -15.02 -11.99 17.52
N ASP A 222 -14.29 -13.10 17.39
CA ASP A 222 -13.10 -13.26 16.54
C ASP A 222 -13.39 -12.88 15.08
N THR A 223 -14.55 -13.24 14.58
CA THR A 223 -15.04 -12.88 13.24
C THR A 223 -15.19 -11.37 13.07
N THR A 224 -15.56 -10.64 14.13
CA THR A 224 -15.65 -9.18 14.12
C THR A 224 -14.26 -8.55 14.05
N ALA A 225 -13.30 -9.04 14.83
CA ALA A 225 -11.90 -8.58 14.78
C ALA A 225 -11.29 -8.83 13.39
N THR A 226 -11.54 -10.00 12.80
CA THR A 226 -11.11 -10.34 11.43
C THR A 226 -11.73 -9.39 10.41
N ARG A 227 -13.04 -9.12 10.48
CA ARG A 227 -13.73 -8.17 9.62
C ARG A 227 -13.15 -6.75 9.74
N TYR A 228 -12.78 -6.31 10.94
CA TYR A 228 -12.17 -4.99 11.13
C TYR A 228 -10.78 -4.94 10.47
N LEU A 229 -10.02 -6.02 10.57
CA LEU A 229 -8.74 -6.15 9.85
C LEU A 229 -8.95 -6.12 8.33
N ASP A 230 -9.96 -6.83 7.80
CA ASP A 230 -10.27 -6.84 6.37
C ASP A 230 -10.60 -5.43 5.86
N VAL A 231 -11.35 -4.63 6.65
CA VAL A 231 -11.64 -3.23 6.31
C VAL A 231 -10.36 -2.39 6.25
N LEU A 232 -9.48 -2.48 7.24
CA LEU A 232 -8.22 -1.72 7.25
C LEU A 232 -7.25 -2.16 6.13
N THR A 233 -7.24 -3.46 5.81
CA THR A 233 -6.46 -4.00 4.69
C THR A 233 -7.04 -3.52 3.35
N GLY A 234 -8.34 -3.65 3.17
CA GLY A 234 -9.04 -3.24 1.95
C GLY A 234 -9.06 -1.72 1.71
N THR A 235 -8.75 -0.91 2.71
CA THR A 235 -8.58 0.54 2.60
C THR A 235 -7.11 0.99 2.58
N PHE A 236 -6.17 0.06 2.39
CA PHE A 236 -4.72 0.31 2.31
C PHE A 236 -4.07 0.89 3.57
N MET A 237 -4.71 0.77 4.73
CA MET A 237 -4.12 1.23 5.99
C MET A 237 -3.13 0.22 6.56
N VAL A 238 -3.40 -1.06 6.32
CA VAL A 238 -2.66 -2.19 6.87
C VAL A 238 -2.31 -3.19 5.77
N ARG A 239 -1.09 -3.73 5.83
CA ARG A 239 -0.65 -4.90 5.07
C ARG A 239 -0.84 -6.15 5.91
N ARG A 240 -1.45 -7.17 5.33
CA ARG A 240 -1.39 -8.54 5.80
C ARG A 240 -0.30 -9.25 5.01
N LEU A 241 0.86 -9.44 5.63
CA LEU A 241 1.96 -10.16 5.00
C LEU A 241 1.74 -11.67 5.26
N PRO A 242 1.45 -12.47 4.20
CA PRO A 242 1.19 -13.89 4.37
C PRO A 242 2.47 -14.65 4.71
N ALA A 243 2.30 -15.79 5.38
CA ALA A 243 3.39 -16.70 5.63
C ALA A 243 3.69 -17.56 4.38
N TRP A 244 4.96 -17.75 4.06
CA TRP A 244 5.40 -18.73 3.08
C TRP A 244 5.50 -20.11 3.71
N PHE A 245 5.14 -21.15 2.96
CA PHE A 245 5.20 -22.54 3.39
C PHE A 245 6.15 -23.36 2.52
N GLU A 246 7.10 -24.02 3.17
CA GLU A 246 7.91 -25.07 2.55
C GLU A 246 7.57 -26.44 3.17
N ASN A 247 7.74 -27.51 2.41
CA ASN A 247 7.49 -28.87 2.91
C ASN A 247 8.68 -29.37 3.76
N LEU A 248 8.78 -28.88 4.99
CA LEU A 248 9.93 -29.12 5.88
C LEU A 248 9.68 -30.16 6.97
N GLY A 249 8.47 -30.74 7.06
CA GLY A 249 8.09 -31.61 8.17
C GLY A 249 8.07 -30.92 9.54
N LYS A 250 8.18 -29.59 9.61
CA LYS A 250 8.21 -28.76 10.82
C LYS A 250 6.94 -27.92 10.94
N ARG A 251 6.55 -27.59 12.18
CA ARG A 251 5.41 -26.72 12.45
C ARG A 251 5.76 -25.26 12.09
N GLN A 252 5.29 -24.82 10.93
CA GLN A 252 5.46 -23.44 10.45
C GLN A 252 4.33 -22.53 10.94
N ILE A 253 4.62 -21.21 11.03
CA ILE A 253 3.65 -20.18 11.36
C ILE A 253 2.74 -20.00 10.13
N LYS A 254 1.41 -19.99 10.35
CA LYS A 254 0.41 -19.84 9.27
C LYS A 254 -0.29 -18.49 9.31
N THR A 255 -0.33 -17.85 10.45
CA THR A 255 -1.02 -16.61 10.67
C THR A 255 -0.24 -15.45 10.05
N PRO A 256 -0.87 -14.56 9.26
CA PRO A 256 -0.16 -13.45 8.63
C PRO A 256 0.39 -12.47 9.66
N LYS A 257 1.54 -11.86 9.37
CA LYS A 257 2.04 -10.69 10.09
C LYS A 257 1.31 -9.43 9.64
N ILE A 258 1.21 -8.47 10.55
CA ILE A 258 0.51 -7.20 10.32
C ILE A 258 1.50 -6.05 10.31
N TYR A 259 1.46 -5.26 9.24
CA TYR A 259 2.24 -4.04 9.12
C TYR A 259 1.35 -2.87 8.74
N PHE A 260 1.59 -1.70 9.32
CA PHE A 260 1.00 -0.46 8.83
C PHE A 260 1.72 -0.05 7.54
N ARG A 261 0.96 0.29 6.50
CA ARG A 261 1.54 0.71 5.20
C ARG A 261 2.13 2.13 5.24
N ASP A 262 1.79 2.90 6.27
CA ASP A 262 2.29 4.25 6.47
C ASP A 262 2.82 4.43 7.90
N SER A 263 4.10 4.75 8.02
CA SER A 263 4.77 4.93 9.30
C SER A 263 4.21 6.11 10.09
N GLY A 264 3.80 7.18 9.42
CA GLY A 264 3.23 8.36 10.08
C GLY A 264 1.88 8.07 10.74
N ILE A 265 1.00 7.30 10.08
CA ILE A 265 -0.27 6.84 10.69
C ILE A 265 0.02 5.91 11.87
N TYR A 266 0.97 4.99 11.72
CA TYR A 266 1.42 4.14 12.82
C TYR A 266 1.90 4.96 14.01
N HIS A 267 2.79 5.91 13.79
CA HIS A 267 3.34 6.78 14.82
C HIS A 267 2.24 7.59 15.52
N ARG A 268 1.26 8.13 14.78
CA ARG A 268 0.15 8.87 15.39
C ARG A 268 -0.71 8.00 16.30
N LEU A 269 -0.96 6.75 15.93
CA LEU A 269 -1.73 5.79 16.75
C LEU A 269 -0.95 5.33 18.00
N MET A 270 0.38 5.40 17.97
CA MET A 270 1.29 5.08 19.07
C MET A 270 1.70 6.31 19.90
N ASP A 271 1.12 7.47 19.62
CA ASP A 271 1.43 8.77 20.24
C ASP A 271 2.90 9.20 20.11
N ILE A 272 3.55 8.83 18.99
CA ILE A 272 4.90 9.24 18.62
C ILE A 272 4.78 10.53 17.80
N ALA A 273 5.14 11.66 18.38
CA ALA A 273 4.94 12.98 17.77
C ALA A 273 5.98 13.31 16.70
N ASP A 274 7.26 13.05 16.98
CA ASP A 274 8.41 13.47 16.21
C ASP A 274 9.55 12.43 16.24
N GLN A 275 10.67 12.76 15.61
CA GLN A 275 11.84 11.88 15.53
C GLN A 275 12.51 11.65 16.90
N ALA A 276 12.51 12.64 17.79
CA ALA A 276 13.08 12.49 19.13
C ALA A 276 12.25 11.53 19.99
N ALA A 277 10.93 11.64 19.92
CA ALA A 277 10.00 10.70 20.56
C ALA A 277 10.17 9.29 19.98
N LEU A 278 10.32 9.14 18.66
CA LEU A 278 10.54 7.88 17.99
C LEU A 278 11.85 7.22 18.46
N ALA A 279 12.95 7.97 18.50
CA ALA A 279 14.27 7.45 18.90
C ALA A 279 14.29 6.86 20.33
N ASN A 280 13.43 7.37 21.21
CA ASN A 280 13.32 6.93 22.60
C ASN A 280 12.15 5.93 22.83
N HIS A 281 11.41 5.56 21.77
CA HIS A 281 10.21 4.75 21.92
C HIS A 281 10.53 3.25 21.96
N PRO A 282 9.91 2.45 22.86
CA PRO A 282 10.14 1.01 22.96
C PRO A 282 9.85 0.24 21.66
N LYS A 283 9.02 0.77 20.77
CA LYS A 283 8.66 0.19 19.47
C LYS A 283 9.52 0.72 18.30
N LEU A 284 10.65 1.39 18.57
CA LEU A 284 11.55 1.89 17.53
C LEU A 284 11.94 0.81 16.52
N GLY A 285 12.35 -0.37 17.01
CA GLY A 285 12.71 -1.50 16.15
C GLY A 285 11.57 -1.99 15.26
N ALA A 286 10.35 -2.10 15.82
CA ALA A 286 9.17 -2.48 15.05
C ALA A 286 8.78 -1.41 14.01
N SER A 287 8.88 -0.12 14.38
CA SER A 287 8.67 0.99 13.43
C SER A 287 9.66 0.93 12.27
N TRP A 288 10.94 0.69 12.58
CA TRP A 288 11.98 0.51 11.57
C TRP A 288 11.67 -0.65 10.64
N GLU A 289 11.34 -1.82 11.20
CA GLU A 289 11.03 -3.04 10.45
C GLU A 289 9.90 -2.78 9.44
N GLY A 290 8.78 -2.22 9.90
CA GLY A 290 7.64 -1.95 9.02
C GLY A 290 7.93 -0.89 7.96
N PHE A 291 8.65 0.19 8.32
CA PHE A 291 9.07 1.20 7.36
C PHE A 291 9.99 0.62 6.29
N ALA A 292 11.07 -0.06 6.69
CA ALA A 292 12.02 -0.65 5.76
C ALA A 292 11.37 -1.70 4.85
N LEU A 293 10.50 -2.55 5.41
CA LEU A 293 9.78 -3.57 4.66
C LEU A 293 8.90 -2.95 3.56
N GLU A 294 8.11 -1.91 3.86
CA GLU A 294 7.29 -1.23 2.86
C GLU A 294 8.16 -0.55 1.78
N GLN A 295 9.29 0.06 2.15
CA GLN A 295 10.21 0.66 1.17
C GLN A 295 10.83 -0.42 0.26
N LEU A 296 11.25 -1.56 0.81
CA LEU A 296 11.83 -2.67 0.05
C LEU A 296 10.82 -3.28 -0.93
N ILE A 297 9.59 -3.54 -0.50
CA ILE A 297 8.53 -4.08 -1.36
C ILE A 297 8.29 -3.11 -2.53
N ARG A 298 8.19 -1.82 -2.27
CA ARG A 298 7.95 -0.82 -3.30
C ARG A 298 9.13 -0.66 -4.25
N ALA A 299 10.35 -0.63 -3.74
CA ALA A 299 11.55 -0.54 -4.56
C ALA A 299 11.78 -1.80 -5.41
N SER A 300 11.41 -2.98 -4.88
CA SER A 300 11.47 -4.22 -5.65
C SER A 300 10.46 -4.27 -6.80
N GLY A 301 9.36 -3.50 -6.75
CA GLY A 301 8.24 -3.60 -7.69
C GLY A 301 7.50 -4.94 -7.65
N ALA A 302 7.66 -5.71 -6.55
CA ALA A 302 6.95 -6.95 -6.34
C ALA A 302 5.48 -6.69 -6.01
N SER A 303 4.58 -7.53 -6.53
CA SER A 303 3.16 -7.51 -6.15
C SER A 303 2.95 -8.10 -4.76
N ASP A 304 1.78 -7.83 -4.15
CA ASP A 304 1.42 -8.41 -2.84
C ASP A 304 1.39 -9.96 -2.86
N GLU A 305 1.26 -10.59 -4.04
CA GLU A 305 1.27 -12.04 -4.24
C GLU A 305 2.69 -12.64 -4.31
N GLN A 306 3.72 -11.79 -4.41
CA GLN A 306 5.12 -12.19 -4.51
C GLN A 306 5.90 -11.96 -3.22
N VAL A 307 5.23 -11.48 -2.16
CA VAL A 307 5.87 -11.10 -0.89
C VAL A 307 5.29 -11.87 0.28
N PHE A 308 6.16 -12.41 1.12
CA PHE A 308 5.81 -13.26 2.25
C PHE A 308 6.76 -12.99 3.42
N PHE A 309 6.39 -13.40 4.62
CA PHE A 309 7.35 -13.70 5.66
C PHE A 309 7.47 -15.22 5.81
N TRP A 310 8.46 -15.69 6.53
CA TRP A 310 8.58 -17.11 6.86
C TRP A 310 8.93 -17.30 8.32
N GLY A 311 8.38 -18.36 8.94
CA GLY A 311 8.70 -18.68 10.32
C GLY A 311 8.40 -20.11 10.70
N VAL A 312 9.29 -20.66 11.51
CA VAL A 312 9.14 -21.96 12.19
C VAL A 312 9.09 -21.71 13.68
N HIS A 313 8.04 -22.21 14.33
CA HIS A 313 7.83 -22.00 15.77
C HIS A 313 9.09 -22.21 16.60
N ASN A 314 9.50 -21.19 17.37
CA ASN A 314 10.64 -21.17 18.28
C ASN A 314 12.01 -21.56 17.67
N GLN A 315 12.17 -21.53 16.33
CA GLN A 315 13.41 -21.93 15.69
C GLN A 315 14.01 -20.87 14.78
N ALA A 316 13.22 -20.30 13.88
CA ALA A 316 13.69 -19.36 12.87
C ALA A 316 12.56 -18.50 12.33
N GLU A 317 12.92 -17.30 11.87
CA GLU A 317 12.03 -16.35 11.20
C GLU A 317 12.83 -15.58 10.15
N LEU A 318 12.15 -15.18 9.08
CA LEU A 318 12.62 -14.24 8.05
C LEU A 318 11.55 -13.17 7.86
N ASP A 319 11.93 -11.92 7.98
CA ASP A 319 11.00 -10.79 7.97
C ASP A 319 10.32 -10.59 6.61
N LEU A 320 11.08 -10.75 5.50
CA LEU A 320 10.55 -10.61 4.16
C LEU A 320 11.21 -11.58 3.18
N LEU A 321 10.39 -12.33 2.46
CA LEU A 321 10.74 -13.16 1.31
C LEU A 321 10.07 -12.56 0.07
N VAL A 322 10.85 -12.30 -0.97
CA VAL A 322 10.37 -11.77 -2.24
C VAL A 322 10.69 -12.74 -3.38
N PHE A 323 9.67 -13.08 -4.17
CA PHE A 323 9.85 -13.82 -5.41
C PHE A 323 9.89 -12.87 -6.59
N ARG A 324 11.04 -12.78 -7.27
CA ARG A 324 11.20 -11.89 -8.41
C ARG A 324 12.22 -12.42 -9.41
N GLY A 325 11.90 -12.36 -10.71
CA GLY A 325 12.81 -12.82 -11.77
C GLY A 325 13.26 -14.27 -11.62
N GLY A 326 12.42 -15.13 -11.04
CA GLY A 326 12.77 -16.51 -10.73
C GLY A 326 13.65 -16.70 -9.50
N GLN A 327 14.02 -15.61 -8.80
CA GLN A 327 14.86 -15.63 -7.60
C GLN A 327 14.03 -15.59 -6.32
N ARG A 328 14.59 -16.18 -5.26
CA ARG A 328 14.11 -16.12 -3.88
C ARG A 328 15.01 -15.19 -3.06
N LEU A 329 14.55 -13.97 -2.84
CA LEU A 329 15.30 -12.94 -2.15
C LEU A 329 14.79 -12.81 -0.70
N GLY A 330 15.67 -13.06 0.27
CA GLY A 330 15.39 -12.93 1.70
C GLY A 330 15.91 -11.60 2.24
N TYR A 331 15.11 -10.97 3.11
CA TYR A 331 15.49 -9.76 3.82
C TYR A 331 15.19 -9.93 5.31
N GLU A 332 16.16 -9.59 6.11
CA GLU A 332 16.08 -9.52 7.58
C GLU A 332 16.36 -8.10 8.01
N VAL A 333 15.42 -7.45 8.67
CA VAL A 333 15.49 -6.03 9.00
C VAL A 333 15.95 -5.85 10.45
N LYS A 334 17.02 -5.07 10.66
CA LYS A 334 17.57 -4.82 12.00
C LYS A 334 17.86 -3.33 12.20
N TYR A 335 17.41 -2.79 13.33
CA TYR A 335 17.79 -1.44 13.75
C TYR A 335 19.09 -1.51 14.56
N THR A 336 20.21 -1.53 13.85
CA THR A 336 21.56 -1.62 14.41
C THR A 336 22.59 -1.16 13.40
N ASP A 337 23.74 -0.71 13.86
CA ASP A 337 24.93 -0.42 13.04
C ASP A 337 25.85 -1.65 12.84
N ARG A 338 25.66 -2.70 13.67
CA ARG A 338 26.51 -3.91 13.68
C ARG A 338 25.67 -5.18 13.71
N PRO A 339 25.04 -5.55 12.61
CA PRO A 339 24.22 -6.76 12.56
C PRO A 339 25.11 -8.00 12.69
N ARG A 340 24.58 -9.00 13.41
CA ARG A 340 25.22 -10.31 13.55
C ARG A 340 24.32 -11.38 12.96
N LEU A 341 24.94 -12.37 12.33
CA LEU A 341 24.23 -13.56 11.89
C LEU A 341 23.84 -14.41 13.09
N SER A 342 22.63 -14.90 13.04
CA SER A 342 22.10 -15.86 14.00
C SER A 342 21.76 -17.18 13.30
N LYS A 343 21.45 -18.19 14.08
CA LYS A 343 20.99 -19.49 13.57
C LYS A 343 19.73 -19.35 12.69
N SER A 344 18.88 -18.35 12.97
CA SER A 344 17.65 -18.10 12.21
C SER A 344 17.93 -17.81 10.72
N GLN A 345 18.88 -16.92 10.44
CA GLN A 345 19.24 -16.54 9.06
C GLN A 345 19.86 -17.70 8.28
N HIS A 346 20.70 -18.52 8.92
CA HIS A 346 21.24 -19.72 8.27
C HIS A 346 20.14 -20.74 7.95
N LEU A 347 19.22 -20.97 8.88
CA LEU A 347 18.08 -21.87 8.64
C LEU A 347 17.16 -21.32 7.52
N ALA A 348 16.91 -20.00 7.49
CA ALA A 348 16.13 -19.39 6.40
C ALA A 348 16.81 -19.59 5.05
N LEU A 349 18.13 -19.32 4.97
CA LEU A 349 18.92 -19.48 3.74
C LEU A 349 18.82 -20.89 3.16
N GLU A 350 18.94 -21.92 4.03
CA GLU A 350 18.89 -23.32 3.63
C GLU A 350 17.47 -23.79 3.31
N HIS A 351 16.53 -23.58 4.25
CA HIS A 351 15.17 -24.13 4.14
C HIS A 351 14.39 -23.50 2.99
N LEU A 352 14.55 -22.20 2.77
CA LEU A 352 13.89 -21.49 1.68
C LEU A 352 14.67 -21.54 0.36
N ARG A 353 15.88 -22.09 0.38
CA ARG A 353 16.80 -22.11 -0.77
C ARG A 353 16.96 -20.71 -1.37
N LEU A 354 17.26 -19.73 -0.47
CA LEU A 354 17.40 -18.35 -0.90
C LEU A 354 18.60 -18.19 -1.86
N ASP A 355 18.38 -17.47 -2.94
CA ASP A 355 19.49 -17.05 -3.82
C ASP A 355 20.36 -16.01 -3.14
N ARG A 356 19.72 -15.14 -2.33
CA ARG A 356 20.41 -14.11 -1.52
C ARG A 356 19.65 -13.82 -0.24
N LEU A 357 20.39 -13.58 0.82
CA LEU A 357 19.89 -13.04 2.09
C LEU A 357 20.53 -11.69 2.36
N THR A 358 19.74 -10.65 2.57
CA THR A 358 20.20 -9.31 2.90
C THR A 358 19.78 -8.92 4.30
N LEU A 359 20.76 -8.60 5.16
CA LEU A 359 20.52 -7.93 6.43
C LEU A 359 20.39 -6.43 6.18
N VAL A 360 19.18 -5.91 6.39
CA VAL A 360 18.84 -4.51 6.11
C VAL A 360 18.97 -3.68 7.37
N ILE A 361 19.83 -2.68 7.33
CA ILE A 361 20.11 -1.78 8.45
C ILE A 361 19.89 -0.30 8.05
N PRO A 362 19.81 0.64 9.00
CA PRO A 362 19.85 2.07 8.68
C PRO A 362 21.15 2.46 7.96
N GLY A 363 21.12 3.56 7.18
CA GLY A 363 22.32 4.15 6.57
C GLY A 363 22.74 3.53 5.23
N GLU A 364 24.05 3.58 4.92
CA GLU A 364 24.62 3.35 3.58
C GLU A 364 25.56 2.15 3.50
N ALA A 365 25.60 1.29 4.53
CA ALA A 365 26.48 0.13 4.55
C ALA A 365 26.27 -0.76 3.31
N ASP A 366 27.35 -1.36 2.80
CA ASP A 366 27.29 -2.39 1.75
C ASP A 366 28.53 -3.28 1.86
N TYR A 367 28.38 -4.47 2.48
CA TYR A 367 29.47 -5.42 2.61
C TYR A 367 28.96 -6.87 2.74
N PRO A 368 29.71 -7.86 2.24
CA PRO A 368 29.37 -9.26 2.38
C PRO A 368 29.65 -9.79 3.80
N LEU A 369 28.81 -10.69 4.27
CA LEU A 369 29.03 -11.53 5.44
C LEU A 369 29.26 -13.01 5.08
N GLY A 370 29.11 -13.38 3.80
CA GLY A 370 29.27 -14.72 3.25
C GLY A 370 28.88 -14.75 1.78
N ASP A 371 28.98 -15.90 1.15
CA ASP A 371 28.76 -16.03 -0.32
C ASP A 371 27.39 -15.52 -0.78
N ARG A 372 26.34 -15.76 0.00
CA ARG A 372 24.96 -15.37 -0.31
C ARG A 372 24.36 -14.42 0.71
N ILE A 373 25.16 -13.91 1.66
CA ILE A 373 24.69 -13.07 2.76
C ILE A 373 25.40 -11.73 2.71
N HIS A 374 24.59 -10.64 2.60
CA HIS A 374 25.08 -9.27 2.56
C HIS A 374 24.45 -8.43 3.66
N VAL A 375 25.19 -7.44 4.15
CA VAL A 375 24.63 -6.32 4.93
C VAL A 375 24.50 -5.15 3.98
N ARG A 376 23.31 -4.57 3.93
CA ARG A 376 23.07 -3.36 3.13
C ARG A 376 22.24 -2.34 3.91
N GLY A 377 22.67 -1.11 3.85
CA GLY A 377 21.88 0.02 4.32
C GLY A 377 20.64 0.21 3.44
N LEU A 378 19.52 0.64 4.04
CA LEU A 378 18.31 0.91 3.27
C LEU A 378 18.53 2.00 2.21
N HIS A 379 19.37 3.01 2.48
CA HIS A 379 19.77 4.02 1.51
C HIS A 379 20.42 3.41 0.26
N THR A 380 21.36 2.51 0.46
CA THR A 380 22.06 1.81 -0.64
C THR A 380 21.09 0.94 -1.45
N LEU A 381 20.17 0.24 -0.77
CA LEU A 381 19.18 -0.62 -1.42
C LEU A 381 18.18 0.18 -2.28
N ILE A 382 17.77 1.35 -1.83
CA ILE A 382 16.86 2.21 -2.57
C ILE A 382 17.57 2.97 -3.70
N GLY A 383 18.78 3.45 -3.44
CA GLY A 383 19.59 4.18 -4.43
C GLY A 383 20.17 3.30 -5.55
N ASN A 384 20.53 2.07 -5.20
CA ASN A 384 21.03 1.05 -6.14
C ASN A 384 20.25 -0.25 -5.93
N PRO A 385 19.03 -0.35 -6.47
CA PRO A 385 18.27 -1.58 -6.35
C PRO A 385 19.05 -2.76 -6.92
N LEU A 386 18.85 -3.94 -6.33
CA LEU A 386 19.46 -5.16 -6.85
C LEU A 386 19.12 -5.33 -8.34
N PRO A 387 20.04 -5.82 -9.18
CA PRO A 387 19.76 -6.06 -10.59
C PRO A 387 18.48 -6.90 -10.73
N GLN A 388 17.67 -6.49 -11.69
CA GLN A 388 16.37 -7.10 -12.00
C GLN A 388 16.53 -8.49 -12.59
#